data_6d93e8d195f0dbfa99fee9c03b4a4fa4
#
_entry.id   6d93e8d195f0dbfa99fee9c03b4a4fa4
#
_cell.length_a   1.000
_cell.length_b   1.000
_cell.length_c   1.000
_cell.angle_alpha   90.00
_cell.angle_beta   90.00
_cell.angle_gamma   90.00
#
_symmetry.space_group_name_H-M   'P 1'
#
loop_
_entity.id
_entity.type
_entity.pdbx_description
1 polymer ?
#
loop_
_entity_poly.entity_id
_entity_poly.type
_entity_poly.pdbx_seq_one_letter_code
_entity_poly.pdbx_strand_id
1 'polypeptide(L)'
;MTIENGRPADESGRLERETAVYDLLEQLDIPFTRADHEPAFTMDACEEVAAALETKICKNLFLCNRQKTSFYLLLMPGDKPFHTKEITSQLGCARLSFAKEEALEQLLHLTPGSATIFGLMYDTENQVQLVVDQELLREPYFGCHPCINTSTVRMQTSDVFDKLTNALHHTYVTVTLKGE
;
A
#
# COMPACT_ATOMS: atom_id res chain seq x y z
N MET A 1 13.23 -4.05 16.65
CA MET A 1 12.71 -4.49 15.33
C MET A 1 13.13 -5.94 15.11
N THR A 2 12.18 -6.77 14.70
CA THR A 2 12.40 -8.20 14.44
C THR A 2 12.14 -8.48 12.97
N ILE A 3 13.02 -9.25 12.31
CA ILE A 3 12.88 -9.56 10.88
C ILE A 3 12.80 -11.07 10.70
N GLU A 4 11.77 -11.54 10.05
CA GLU A 4 11.53 -12.97 9.80
C GLU A 4 10.94 -13.18 8.40
N ASN A 5 11.18 -14.36 7.84
CA ASN A 5 10.54 -14.76 6.60
C ASN A 5 9.16 -15.35 6.88
N GLY A 6 8.17 -14.88 6.15
CA GLY A 6 6.80 -15.37 6.26
C GLY A 6 6.03 -14.85 7.46
N ARG A 7 4.90 -15.49 7.73
CA ARG A 7 4.00 -15.11 8.81
C ARG A 7 4.58 -15.42 10.19
N PRO A 8 4.14 -14.71 11.24
CA PRO A 8 4.61 -15.02 12.59
C PRO A 8 4.18 -16.43 13.02
N ALA A 9 5.04 -17.11 13.76
CA ALA A 9 4.73 -18.43 14.32
C ALA A 9 3.62 -18.33 15.38
N ASP A 10 3.58 -17.21 16.11
CA ASP A 10 2.54 -16.89 17.08
C ASP A 10 1.79 -15.64 16.61
N GLU A 11 0.52 -15.81 16.32
CA GLU A 11 -0.36 -14.74 15.87
C GLU A 11 -1.25 -14.17 16.99
N SER A 12 -1.01 -14.57 18.23
CA SER A 12 -1.75 -14.06 19.40
C SER A 12 -1.63 -12.54 19.47
N GLY A 13 -2.78 -11.87 19.65
CA GLY A 13 -2.83 -10.41 19.72
C GLY A 13 -2.73 -9.69 18.38
N ARG A 14 -2.60 -10.41 17.28
CA ARG A 14 -2.61 -9.80 15.94
C ARG A 14 -4.04 -9.59 15.46
N LEU A 15 -4.24 -8.53 14.69
CA LEU A 15 -5.56 -8.20 14.18
C LEU A 15 -5.96 -9.11 13.02
N GLU A 16 -7.25 -9.38 12.89
CA GLU A 16 -7.80 -10.21 11.82
C GLU A 16 -7.41 -9.70 10.43
N ARG A 17 -7.42 -8.38 10.24
CA ARG A 17 -7.03 -7.78 8.95
C ARG A 17 -5.55 -7.99 8.63
N GLU A 18 -4.70 -8.13 9.64
CA GLU A 18 -3.28 -8.47 9.45
C GLU A 18 -3.12 -9.93 9.06
N THR A 19 -3.71 -10.84 9.82
CA THR A 19 -3.60 -12.28 9.54
C THR A 19 -4.24 -12.66 8.21
N ALA A 20 -5.28 -11.94 7.80
CA ALA A 20 -5.90 -12.11 6.48
C ALA A 20 -4.91 -11.83 5.34
N VAL A 21 -3.99 -10.88 5.53
CA VAL A 21 -2.91 -10.61 4.55
C VAL A 21 -1.99 -11.82 4.42
N TYR A 22 -1.59 -12.42 5.54
CA TYR A 22 -0.70 -13.59 5.52
C TYR A 22 -1.39 -14.80 4.88
N ASP A 23 -2.66 -15.01 5.16
CA ASP A 23 -3.46 -16.05 4.53
C ASP A 23 -3.49 -15.87 3.00
N LEU A 24 -3.72 -14.64 2.55
CA LEU A 24 -3.75 -14.31 1.12
C LEU A 24 -2.39 -14.56 0.45
N LEU A 25 -1.31 -14.11 1.07
CA LEU A 25 0.03 -14.29 0.51
C LEU A 25 0.43 -15.78 0.42
N GLU A 26 0.09 -16.57 1.43
CA GLU A 26 0.32 -18.01 1.39
C GLU A 26 -0.52 -18.69 0.33
N GLN A 27 -1.79 -18.33 0.21
CA GLN A 27 -2.71 -18.87 -0.79
C GLN A 27 -2.22 -18.60 -2.22
N LEU A 28 -1.57 -17.46 -2.44
CA LEU A 28 -1.03 -17.06 -3.73
C LEU A 28 0.41 -17.53 -3.98
N ASP A 29 1.02 -18.23 -3.03
CA ASP A 29 2.43 -18.62 -3.07
C ASP A 29 3.36 -17.43 -3.30
N ILE A 30 3.10 -16.33 -2.61
CA ILE A 30 3.95 -15.13 -2.65
C ILE A 30 4.88 -15.13 -1.43
N PRO A 31 6.19 -15.36 -1.63
CA PRO A 31 7.15 -15.27 -0.55
C PRO A 31 7.28 -13.82 -0.05
N PHE A 32 7.41 -13.64 1.25
CA PHE A 32 7.59 -12.32 1.83
C PHE A 32 8.50 -12.38 3.06
N THR A 33 9.17 -11.26 3.30
CA THR A 33 9.94 -11.02 4.52
C THR A 33 9.21 -9.99 5.34
N ARG A 34 9.08 -10.22 6.63
CA ARG A 34 8.32 -9.35 7.54
C ARG A 34 9.26 -8.70 8.55
N ALA A 35 9.07 -7.42 8.79
CA ALA A 35 9.66 -6.70 9.90
C ALA A 35 8.55 -6.29 10.87
N ASP A 36 8.69 -6.65 12.14
CA ASP A 36 7.85 -6.15 13.21
C ASP A 36 8.57 -5.01 13.92
N HIS A 37 7.89 -3.89 14.13
CA HIS A 37 8.49 -2.65 14.62
C HIS A 37 7.46 -1.81 15.37
N GLU A 38 7.95 -0.79 16.08
CA GLU A 38 7.07 0.21 16.66
C GLU A 38 6.37 1.01 15.56
N PRO A 39 5.20 1.62 15.84
CA PRO A 39 4.52 2.43 14.84
C PRO A 39 5.44 3.50 14.24
N ALA A 40 5.64 3.46 12.93
CA ALA A 40 6.54 4.35 12.22
C ALA A 40 5.78 5.60 11.74
N PHE A 41 5.77 6.66 12.57
CA PHE A 41 5.09 7.91 12.24
C PHE A 41 6.02 8.97 11.63
N THR A 42 7.34 8.72 11.60
CA THR A 42 8.31 9.63 11.03
C THR A 42 8.97 9.01 9.81
N MET A 43 9.48 9.85 8.92
CA MET A 43 10.23 9.38 7.75
C MET A 43 11.49 8.61 8.16
N ASP A 44 12.20 9.10 9.19
CA ASP A 44 13.40 8.43 9.69
C ASP A 44 13.10 7.00 10.16
N ALA A 45 12.01 6.81 10.91
CA ALA A 45 11.57 5.48 11.35
C ALA A 45 11.21 4.57 10.18
N CYS A 46 10.56 5.13 9.14
CA CYS A 46 10.25 4.39 7.92
C CYS A 46 11.53 4.00 7.16
N GLU A 47 12.53 4.89 7.12
CA GLU A 47 13.81 4.62 6.47
C GLU A 47 14.58 3.49 7.16
N GLU A 48 14.55 3.43 8.49
CA GLU A 48 15.16 2.33 9.24
C GLU A 48 14.54 0.97 8.88
N VAL A 49 13.22 0.93 8.77
CA VAL A 49 12.49 -0.29 8.38
C VAL A 49 12.82 -0.68 6.95
N ALA A 50 12.82 0.29 6.04
CA ALA A 50 13.14 0.07 4.63
C ALA A 50 14.57 -0.45 4.45
N ALA A 51 15.53 0.13 5.17
CA ALA A 51 16.92 -0.32 5.14
C ALA A 51 17.05 -1.75 5.67
N ALA A 52 16.37 -2.07 6.76
CA ALA A 52 16.40 -3.40 7.35
C ALA A 52 15.78 -4.46 6.42
N LEU A 53 14.76 -4.11 5.66
CA LEU A 53 14.14 -4.97 4.67
C LEU A 53 14.82 -4.92 3.29
N GLU A 54 15.85 -4.11 3.14
CA GLU A 54 16.54 -3.92 1.86
C GLU A 54 15.58 -3.55 0.72
N THR A 55 14.67 -2.61 0.99
CA THR A 55 13.68 -2.11 0.03
C THR A 55 13.58 -0.59 0.14
N LYS A 56 12.89 0.03 -0.80
CA LYS A 56 12.60 1.46 -0.73
C LYS A 56 11.25 1.72 -0.08
N ILE A 57 11.11 2.92 0.50
CA ILE A 57 9.86 3.37 1.09
C ILE A 57 8.86 3.68 -0.02
N CYS A 58 7.62 3.29 0.20
CA CYS A 58 6.49 3.60 -0.66
C CYS A 58 5.47 4.42 0.14
N LYS A 59 5.00 5.53 -0.44
CA LYS A 59 3.83 6.26 0.06
C LYS A 59 2.57 5.63 -0.46
N ASN A 60 1.57 5.51 0.40
CA ASN A 60 0.24 5.03 0.06
C ASN A 60 -0.75 6.15 0.38
N LEU A 61 -1.29 6.78 -0.66
CA LEU A 61 -2.14 7.96 -0.52
C LEU A 61 -3.57 7.63 -0.98
N PHE A 62 -4.53 7.80 -0.09
CA PHE A 62 -5.94 7.58 -0.41
C PHE A 62 -6.60 8.91 -0.78
N LEU A 63 -7.05 9.01 -2.02
CA LEU A 63 -7.51 10.24 -2.63
C LEU A 63 -8.96 10.10 -3.11
N CYS A 64 -9.66 11.23 -3.18
CA CYS A 64 -11.00 11.27 -3.75
C CYS A 64 -11.26 12.59 -4.48
N ASN A 65 -12.28 12.58 -5.34
CA ASN A 65 -12.78 13.79 -5.97
C ASN A 65 -13.62 14.61 -4.96
N ARG A 66 -13.96 15.84 -5.33
CA ARG A 66 -14.74 16.75 -4.47
C ARG A 66 -16.11 16.18 -4.09
N GLN A 67 -16.76 15.48 -5.01
CA GLN A 67 -18.09 14.88 -4.81
C GLN A 67 -18.04 13.61 -3.96
N LYS A 68 -16.85 13.06 -3.69
CA LYS A 68 -16.66 11.81 -2.96
C LYS A 68 -17.35 10.62 -3.65
N THR A 69 -17.31 10.62 -4.99
CA THR A 69 -17.88 9.58 -5.83
C THR A 69 -16.82 8.73 -6.52
N SER A 70 -15.58 9.20 -6.55
CA SER A 70 -14.45 8.50 -7.15
C SER A 70 -13.29 8.47 -6.17
N PHE A 71 -12.75 7.27 -5.91
CA PHE A 71 -11.67 7.05 -4.94
C PHE A 71 -10.47 6.41 -5.63
N TYR A 72 -9.28 6.79 -5.17
CA TYR A 72 -8.01 6.35 -5.74
C TYR A 72 -7.05 5.99 -4.63
N LEU A 73 -6.37 4.87 -4.77
CA LEU A 73 -5.22 4.53 -3.94
C LEU A 73 -3.97 4.70 -4.79
N LEU A 74 -3.17 5.71 -4.46
CA LEU A 74 -1.91 6.01 -5.16
C LEU A 74 -0.74 5.43 -4.40
N LEU A 75 0.06 4.61 -5.09
CA LEU A 75 1.33 4.11 -4.60
C LEU A 75 2.45 4.87 -5.33
N MET A 76 3.34 5.51 -4.57
CA MET A 76 4.44 6.29 -5.14
C MET A 76 5.69 6.21 -4.26
N PRO A 77 6.89 6.52 -4.78
CA PRO A 77 8.10 6.55 -3.97
C PRO A 77 7.98 7.49 -2.77
N GLY A 78 8.48 7.05 -1.62
CA GLY A 78 8.35 7.79 -0.37
C GLY A 78 9.12 9.11 -0.34
N ASP A 79 10.22 9.20 -1.08
CA ASP A 79 11.07 10.38 -1.16
C ASP A 79 10.60 11.42 -2.18
N LYS A 80 9.59 11.08 -2.98
CA LYS A 80 9.06 11.95 -4.02
C LYS A 80 7.92 12.81 -3.47
N PRO A 81 7.97 14.15 -3.61
CA PRO A 81 6.85 15.00 -3.19
C PRO A 81 5.58 14.71 -3.99
N PHE A 82 4.43 14.77 -3.31
CA PHE A 82 3.13 14.60 -3.94
C PHE A 82 2.52 15.95 -4.30
N HIS A 83 2.13 16.09 -5.55
CA HIS A 83 1.42 17.28 -6.07
C HIS A 83 0.15 16.85 -6.77
N THR A 84 -1.00 17.27 -6.25
CA THR A 84 -2.32 16.94 -6.79
C THR A 84 -2.43 17.24 -8.29
N LYS A 85 -1.84 18.32 -8.74
CA LYS A 85 -1.90 18.76 -10.13
C LYS A 85 -1.30 17.73 -11.11
N GLU A 86 -0.21 17.09 -10.74
CA GLU A 86 0.43 16.04 -11.56
C GLU A 86 -0.50 14.85 -11.77
N ILE A 87 -1.04 14.33 -10.67
CA ILE A 87 -1.90 13.14 -10.73
C ILE A 87 -3.20 13.43 -11.47
N THR A 88 -3.81 14.58 -11.21
CA THR A 88 -5.05 15.01 -11.86
C THR A 88 -4.87 15.13 -13.38
N SER A 89 -3.76 15.73 -13.81
CA SER A 89 -3.43 15.89 -15.22
C SER A 89 -3.26 14.55 -15.93
N GLN A 90 -2.54 13.62 -15.33
CA GLN A 90 -2.26 12.32 -15.93
C GLN A 90 -3.46 11.39 -15.95
N LEU A 91 -4.30 11.44 -14.92
CA LEU A 91 -5.54 10.65 -14.87
C LEU A 91 -6.67 11.26 -15.72
N GLY A 92 -6.54 12.54 -16.11
CA GLY A 92 -7.59 13.24 -16.84
C GLY A 92 -8.88 13.36 -16.03
N CYS A 93 -8.77 13.53 -14.72
CA CYS A 93 -9.91 13.61 -13.81
C CYS A 93 -10.04 14.99 -13.17
N ALA A 94 -11.11 15.22 -12.41
CA ALA A 94 -11.28 16.41 -11.59
C ALA A 94 -10.25 16.42 -10.45
N ARG A 95 -10.02 17.60 -9.87
CA ARG A 95 -9.05 17.77 -8.79
C ARG A 95 -9.30 16.78 -7.64
N LEU A 96 -8.24 16.10 -7.23
CA LEU A 96 -8.25 15.15 -6.12
C LEU A 96 -7.75 15.79 -4.84
N SER A 97 -8.25 15.32 -3.72
CA SER A 97 -7.79 15.65 -2.37
C SER A 97 -7.66 14.38 -1.55
N PHE A 98 -7.06 14.47 -0.37
CA PHE A 98 -6.99 13.34 0.53
C PHE A 98 -8.40 12.95 1.00
N ALA A 99 -8.72 11.66 0.91
CA ALA A 99 -9.97 11.14 1.43
C ALA A 99 -9.94 11.15 2.97
N LYS A 100 -11.13 11.25 3.58
CA LYS A 100 -11.26 11.27 5.04
C LYS A 100 -11.06 9.89 5.65
N GLU A 101 -10.75 9.85 6.94
CA GLU A 101 -10.59 8.61 7.71
C GLU A 101 -11.81 7.69 7.59
N GLU A 102 -13.00 8.25 7.61
CA GLU A 102 -14.25 7.49 7.49
C GLU A 102 -14.32 6.73 6.17
N ALA A 103 -13.89 7.34 5.08
CA ALA A 103 -13.86 6.68 3.77
C ALA A 103 -12.80 5.58 3.73
N LEU A 104 -11.63 5.81 4.32
CA LEU A 104 -10.56 4.83 4.41
C LEU A 104 -11.02 3.59 5.19
N GLU A 105 -11.67 3.79 6.32
CA GLU A 105 -12.22 2.72 7.15
C GLU A 105 -13.35 1.98 6.43
N GLN A 106 -14.28 2.73 5.84
CA GLN A 106 -15.46 2.16 5.20
C GLN A 106 -15.12 1.35 3.94
N LEU A 107 -14.22 1.84 3.10
CA LEU A 107 -13.89 1.22 1.83
C LEU A 107 -12.76 0.20 1.93
N LEU A 108 -11.75 0.45 2.74
CA LEU A 108 -10.53 -0.35 2.80
C LEU A 108 -10.29 -1.01 4.16
N HIS A 109 -11.15 -0.77 5.15
CA HIS A 109 -11.01 -1.29 6.52
C HIS A 109 -9.66 -0.94 7.16
N LEU A 110 -9.14 0.24 6.86
CA LEU A 110 -7.84 0.70 7.33
C LEU A 110 -7.98 1.92 8.23
N THR A 111 -6.96 2.13 9.06
CA THR A 111 -6.81 3.33 9.89
C THR A 111 -5.72 4.24 9.30
N PRO A 112 -5.71 5.54 9.64
CA PRO A 112 -4.61 6.43 9.23
C PRO A 112 -3.26 5.86 9.64
N GLY A 113 -2.28 5.97 8.75
CA GLY A 113 -0.94 5.42 8.95
C GLY A 113 -0.78 3.94 8.57
N SER A 114 -1.88 3.23 8.25
CA SER A 114 -1.81 1.84 7.80
C SER A 114 -2.30 1.63 6.37
N ALA A 115 -2.44 2.72 5.58
CA ALA A 115 -2.86 2.62 4.19
C ALA A 115 -1.94 1.70 3.39
N THR A 116 -2.54 0.80 2.62
CA THR A 116 -1.82 -0.26 1.92
C THR A 116 -2.65 -0.85 0.79
N ILE A 117 -1.96 -1.40 -0.21
CA ILE A 117 -2.60 -2.14 -1.31
C ILE A 117 -3.48 -3.30 -0.80
N PHE A 118 -3.14 -3.90 0.33
CA PHE A 118 -3.92 -5.00 0.90
C PHE A 118 -5.33 -4.61 1.33
N GLY A 119 -5.58 -3.32 1.57
CA GLY A 119 -6.94 -2.84 1.84
C GLY A 119 -7.91 -3.10 0.69
N LEU A 120 -7.39 -3.26 -0.53
CA LEU A 120 -8.21 -3.56 -1.70
C LEU A 120 -8.93 -4.92 -1.62
N MET A 121 -8.49 -5.82 -0.73
CA MET A 121 -9.22 -7.08 -0.52
C MET A 121 -10.61 -6.88 0.08
N TYR A 122 -10.85 -5.71 0.70
CA TYR A 122 -12.16 -5.33 1.24
C TYR A 122 -13.01 -4.51 0.25
N ASP A 123 -12.41 -4.03 -0.83
CA ASP A 123 -13.10 -3.28 -1.88
C ASP A 123 -13.66 -4.23 -2.95
N THR A 124 -14.63 -5.04 -2.57
CA THR A 124 -15.21 -6.08 -3.42
C THR A 124 -16.06 -5.52 -4.57
N GLU A 125 -16.47 -4.26 -4.49
CA GLU A 125 -17.26 -3.59 -5.53
C GLU A 125 -16.41 -2.73 -6.47
N ASN A 126 -15.10 -2.79 -6.37
CA ASN A 126 -14.17 -2.01 -7.20
C ASN A 126 -14.45 -0.50 -7.17
N GLN A 127 -14.70 0.04 -6.00
CA GLN A 127 -14.95 1.47 -5.82
C GLN A 127 -13.67 2.30 -5.81
N VAL A 128 -12.52 1.66 -5.56
CA VAL A 128 -11.22 2.31 -5.47
C VAL A 128 -10.37 1.94 -6.67
N GLN A 129 -9.91 2.94 -7.41
CA GLN A 129 -8.96 2.76 -8.51
C GLN A 129 -7.54 2.73 -7.97
N LEU A 130 -6.80 1.67 -8.25
CA LEU A 130 -5.39 1.58 -7.93
C LEU A 130 -4.56 2.36 -8.97
N VAL A 131 -3.70 3.24 -8.49
CA VAL A 131 -2.80 4.06 -9.32
C VAL A 131 -1.37 3.85 -8.83
N VAL A 132 -0.46 3.57 -9.74
CA VAL A 132 0.93 3.24 -9.40
C VAL A 132 1.90 4.13 -10.15
N ASP A 133 2.81 4.77 -9.43
CA ASP A 133 3.92 5.48 -10.06
C ASP A 133 4.82 4.44 -10.74
N GLN A 134 5.10 4.64 -12.02
CA GLN A 134 5.87 3.73 -12.83
C GLN A 134 7.26 3.43 -12.24
N GLU A 135 7.82 4.34 -11.48
CA GLU A 135 9.12 4.16 -10.82
C GLU A 135 9.10 2.96 -9.86
N LEU A 136 7.97 2.70 -9.17
CA LEU A 136 7.84 1.55 -8.28
C LEU A 136 7.92 0.22 -9.02
N LEU A 137 7.43 0.18 -10.26
CA LEU A 137 7.44 -1.05 -11.07
C LEU A 137 8.84 -1.47 -11.50
N ARG A 138 9.80 -0.56 -11.44
CA ARG A 138 11.21 -0.81 -11.78
C ARG A 138 12.03 -1.33 -10.61
N GLU A 139 11.52 -1.21 -9.39
CA GLU A 139 12.20 -1.71 -8.21
C GLU A 139 12.03 -3.23 -8.10
N PRO A 140 13.07 -3.96 -7.65
CA PRO A 140 12.97 -5.42 -7.51
C PRO A 140 12.01 -5.85 -6.42
N TYR A 141 11.89 -5.05 -5.36
CA TYR A 141 11.05 -5.35 -4.21
C TYR A 141 10.07 -4.22 -3.91
N PHE A 142 8.95 -4.61 -3.33
CA PHE A 142 7.89 -3.72 -2.89
C PHE A 142 7.63 -3.96 -1.40
N GLY A 143 7.66 -2.89 -0.60
CA GLY A 143 7.40 -2.94 0.83
C GLY A 143 6.14 -2.18 1.21
N CYS A 144 5.30 -2.77 2.03
CA CYS A 144 4.08 -2.14 2.52
C CYS A 144 3.61 -2.75 3.84
N HIS A 145 2.67 -2.09 4.49
CA HIS A 145 2.06 -2.58 5.73
C HIS A 145 1.06 -3.70 5.44
N PRO A 146 1.03 -4.74 6.28
CA PRO A 146 -0.03 -5.76 6.21
C PRO A 146 -1.27 -5.30 6.99
N CYS A 147 -1.87 -4.18 6.59
CA CYS A 147 -3.05 -3.55 7.18
C CYS A 147 -2.88 -3.05 8.63
N ILE A 148 -1.66 -3.00 9.12
CA ILE A 148 -1.30 -2.43 10.44
C ILE A 148 0.00 -1.65 10.29
N ASN A 149 0.26 -0.71 11.19
CA ASN A 149 1.47 0.13 11.13
C ASN A 149 2.61 -0.35 12.04
N THR A 150 2.48 -1.54 12.64
CA THR A 150 3.50 -2.15 13.48
C THR A 150 4.25 -3.29 12.80
N SER A 151 3.96 -3.53 11.53
CA SER A 151 4.67 -4.47 10.67
C SER A 151 4.79 -3.91 9.26
N THR A 152 5.81 -4.38 8.55
CA THR A 152 6.01 -4.10 7.12
C THR A 152 6.43 -5.40 6.45
N VAL A 153 5.88 -5.68 5.29
CA VAL A 153 6.23 -6.85 4.49
C VAL A 153 6.90 -6.42 3.20
N ARG A 154 7.90 -7.19 2.79
CA ARG A 154 8.60 -7.01 1.51
C ARG A 154 8.31 -8.21 0.61
N MET A 155 7.91 -7.94 -0.60
CA MET A 155 7.62 -8.93 -1.63
C MET A 155 8.35 -8.59 -2.91
N GLN A 156 8.48 -9.53 -3.84
CA GLN A 156 8.94 -9.19 -5.18
C GLN A 156 7.88 -8.32 -5.87
N THR A 157 8.33 -7.26 -6.52
CA THR A 157 7.43 -6.32 -7.23
C THR A 157 6.57 -7.02 -8.26
N SER A 158 7.13 -7.97 -9.00
CA SER A 158 6.38 -8.76 -9.99
C SER A 158 5.23 -9.55 -9.36
N ASP A 159 5.44 -10.11 -8.17
CA ASP A 159 4.38 -10.84 -7.46
C ASP A 159 3.22 -9.92 -7.07
N VAL A 160 3.54 -8.70 -6.64
CA VAL A 160 2.52 -7.71 -6.24
C VAL A 160 1.66 -7.28 -7.44
N PHE A 161 2.29 -6.89 -8.54
CA PHE A 161 1.58 -6.30 -9.67
C PHE A 161 1.09 -7.31 -10.71
N ASP A 162 1.40 -8.58 -10.55
CA ASP A 162 0.84 -9.66 -11.36
C ASP A 162 -0.13 -10.53 -10.54
N LYS A 163 0.38 -11.26 -9.55
CA LYS A 163 -0.44 -12.20 -8.77
C LYS A 163 -1.41 -11.51 -7.83
N LEU A 164 -0.92 -10.56 -7.02
CA LEU A 164 -1.73 -9.94 -5.97
C LEU A 164 -2.85 -9.09 -6.56
N THR A 165 -2.54 -8.21 -7.51
CA THR A 165 -3.55 -7.34 -8.13
C THR A 165 -4.65 -8.14 -8.82
N ASN A 166 -4.29 -9.25 -9.49
CA ASN A 166 -5.25 -10.15 -10.11
C ASN A 166 -6.16 -10.83 -9.07
N ALA A 167 -5.58 -11.31 -7.97
CA ALA A 167 -6.34 -11.94 -6.89
C ALA A 167 -7.29 -10.95 -6.21
N LEU A 168 -6.90 -9.69 -6.13
CA LEU A 168 -7.72 -8.62 -5.56
C LEU A 168 -8.76 -8.07 -6.55
N HIS A 169 -8.78 -8.56 -7.79
CA HIS A 169 -9.67 -8.11 -8.86
C HIS A 169 -9.57 -6.60 -9.13
N HIS A 170 -8.38 -6.03 -8.98
CA HIS A 170 -8.11 -4.63 -9.24
C HIS A 170 -7.07 -4.49 -10.35
N THR A 171 -7.45 -3.83 -11.43
CA THR A 171 -6.49 -3.37 -12.43
C THR A 171 -5.89 -2.06 -11.94
N TYR A 172 -4.65 -1.79 -12.33
CA TYR A 172 -4.01 -0.53 -11.96
C TYR A 172 -3.70 0.30 -13.20
N VAL A 173 -3.74 1.62 -13.04
CA VAL A 173 -3.22 2.56 -14.03
C VAL A 173 -1.88 3.09 -13.56
N THR A 174 -0.98 3.33 -14.51
CA THR A 174 0.34 3.86 -14.20
C THR A 174 0.40 5.35 -14.46
N VAL A 175 1.17 6.06 -13.64
CA VAL A 175 1.49 7.46 -13.81
C VAL A 175 3.00 7.64 -13.72
N THR A 176 3.51 8.72 -14.29
CA THR A 176 4.91 9.09 -14.18
C THR A 176 4.99 10.43 -13.47
N LEU A 177 5.20 10.37 -12.14
CA LEU A 177 5.25 11.56 -11.30
C LEU A 177 6.69 12.08 -11.25
N LYS A 178 6.84 13.39 -11.33
CA LYS A 178 8.15 14.05 -11.27
C LYS A 178 8.45 14.64 -9.90
N GLY A 179 7.41 14.90 -9.10
CA GLY A 179 7.54 15.58 -7.82
C GLY A 179 7.62 17.09 -7.96
N GLU A 180 7.09 17.64 -9.04
CA GLU A 180 7.12 19.07 -9.38
C GLU A 180 5.72 19.69 -9.37
#